data_74b61db3c963663f60b3ca92519d3e33
#
_entry.id   74b61db3c963663f60b3ca92519d3e33
#
_cell.length_a   1.000
_cell.length_b   1.000
_cell.length_c   1.000
_cell.angle_alpha   90.00
_cell.angle_beta   90.00
_cell.angle_gamma   90.00
#
_symmetry.space_group_name_H-M   'P 1'
#
loop_
_entity.id
_entity.type
_entity.pdbx_description
1 polymer ?
#
loop_
_entity_poly.entity_id
_entity_poly.type
_entity_poly.pdbx_seq_one_letter_code
_entity_poly.pdbx_strand_id
1 'polypeptide(L)'
;MQVLEILKKNGMELYPEDLAFFEAELETGDYPPEYIDQCKDLIAEIRNQKKQAAKPKVQDVIPSNILVDPDKLIPGVKPKEKTPQERLNELTHALNQMRTATNYKTRFKQYLADHPEIDEAFIDQNIAVFQSGELESILMVMTLSEDFLDKYFSSLDADKIARYQLFSEKFFIRHYAQMDAEIVLTKGKNDWRKKENRSTQLDVFLRLKGVKL
;
A
#
# COMPACT_ATOMS: atom_id res chain seq x y z
N MET A 1 -17.91 -10.57 15.59
CA MET A 1 -17.73 -9.30 16.32
C MET A 1 -18.70 -8.30 15.72
N GLN A 2 -19.53 -7.66 16.54
CA GLN A 2 -20.60 -6.82 15.99
C GLN A 2 -20.06 -5.46 15.53
N VAL A 3 -20.45 -5.02 14.34
CA VAL A 3 -20.01 -3.75 13.72
C VAL A 3 -20.16 -2.56 14.67
N LEU A 4 -21.29 -2.50 15.39
CA LEU A 4 -21.56 -1.43 16.35
C LEU A 4 -20.49 -1.30 17.46
N GLU A 5 -19.95 -2.41 17.95
CA GLU A 5 -18.91 -2.40 18.99
C GLU A 5 -17.59 -1.87 18.45
N ILE A 6 -17.25 -2.24 17.21
CA ILE A 6 -16.04 -1.74 16.53
C ILE A 6 -16.16 -0.23 16.31
N LEU A 7 -17.31 0.25 15.82
CA LEU A 7 -17.54 1.66 15.59
C LEU A 7 -17.47 2.48 16.90
N LYS A 8 -18.05 1.97 17.99
CA LYS A 8 -18.01 2.64 19.30
C LYS A 8 -16.61 2.70 19.88
N LYS A 9 -15.83 1.63 19.73
CA LYS A 9 -14.50 1.51 20.33
C LYS A 9 -13.41 2.24 19.54
N ASN A 10 -13.47 2.15 18.21
CA ASN A 10 -12.38 2.58 17.33
C ASN A 10 -12.81 3.64 16.31
N GLY A 11 -14.04 4.15 16.35
CA GLY A 11 -14.61 4.98 15.30
C GLY A 11 -13.78 6.20 14.90
N MET A 12 -13.11 6.83 15.85
CA MET A 12 -12.23 7.98 15.56
C MET A 12 -10.91 7.60 14.90
N GLU A 13 -10.50 6.35 15.01
CA GLU A 13 -9.28 5.81 14.42
C GLU A 13 -9.50 5.17 13.03
N LEU A 14 -10.76 4.89 12.68
CA LEU A 14 -11.13 4.28 11.41
C LEU A 14 -10.93 5.26 10.25
N TYR A 15 -10.46 4.77 9.11
CA TYR A 15 -10.34 5.55 7.88
C TYR A 15 -11.68 5.67 7.15
N PRO A 16 -11.83 6.61 6.19
CA PRO A 16 -13.02 6.72 5.37
C PRO A 16 -13.38 5.42 4.64
N GLU A 17 -12.38 4.65 4.21
CA GLU A 17 -12.53 3.37 3.53
C GLU A 17 -13.07 2.28 4.47
N ASP A 18 -12.64 2.27 5.73
CA ASP A 18 -13.15 1.34 6.75
C ASP A 18 -14.63 1.60 7.02
N LEU A 19 -15.01 2.89 7.08
CA LEU A 19 -16.42 3.28 7.26
C LEU A 19 -17.28 2.89 6.06
N ALA A 20 -16.74 3.00 4.83
CA ALA A 20 -17.42 2.57 3.62
C ALA A 20 -17.57 1.04 3.56
N PHE A 21 -16.57 0.30 4.04
CA PHE A 21 -16.66 -1.16 4.17
C PHE A 21 -17.76 -1.59 5.13
N PHE A 22 -17.88 -0.94 6.30
CA PHE A 22 -18.95 -1.24 7.24
C PHE A 22 -20.34 -0.89 6.69
N GLU A 23 -20.47 0.20 5.93
CA GLU A 23 -21.73 0.52 5.25
C GLU A 23 -22.13 -0.58 4.26
N ALA A 24 -21.19 -1.06 3.44
CA ALA A 24 -21.45 -2.14 2.49
C ALA A 24 -21.80 -3.46 3.21
N GLU A 25 -21.14 -3.77 4.33
CA GLU A 25 -21.45 -4.95 5.14
C GLU A 25 -22.87 -4.87 5.75
N LEU A 26 -23.29 -3.68 6.22
CA LEU A 26 -24.63 -3.46 6.74
C LEU A 26 -25.73 -3.58 5.68
N GLU A 27 -25.42 -3.32 4.41
CA GLU A 27 -26.36 -3.47 3.29
C GLU A 27 -26.53 -4.92 2.83
N THR A 28 -25.46 -5.72 2.96
CA THR A 28 -25.42 -7.12 2.47
C THR A 28 -25.63 -8.14 3.58
N GLY A 29 -25.43 -7.75 4.84
CA GLY A 29 -25.58 -8.62 6.01
C GLY A 29 -27.04 -8.73 6.48
N ASP A 30 -27.35 -9.85 7.11
CA ASP A 30 -28.69 -10.10 7.71
C ASP A 30 -28.76 -9.51 9.12
N TYR A 31 -28.86 -8.17 9.18
CA TYR A 31 -28.96 -7.42 10.43
C TYR A 31 -30.38 -6.85 10.65
N PRO A 32 -30.84 -6.76 11.91
CA PRO A 32 -32.13 -6.08 12.22
C PRO A 32 -32.10 -4.63 11.75
N PRO A 33 -33.22 -4.08 11.21
CA PRO A 33 -33.28 -2.69 10.73
C PRO A 33 -32.81 -1.65 11.76
N GLU A 34 -33.24 -1.81 13.00
CA GLU A 34 -32.86 -0.92 14.11
C GLU A 34 -31.34 -0.92 14.38
N TYR A 35 -30.68 -2.06 14.17
CA TYR A 35 -29.22 -2.19 14.30
C TYR A 35 -28.50 -1.46 13.16
N ILE A 36 -29.01 -1.60 11.93
CA ILE A 36 -28.49 -0.91 10.74
C ILE A 36 -28.57 0.60 10.94
N ASP A 37 -29.73 1.12 11.40
CA ASP A 37 -29.93 2.55 11.61
C ASP A 37 -28.94 3.09 12.67
N GLN A 38 -28.79 2.40 13.81
CA GLN A 38 -27.83 2.80 14.84
C GLN A 38 -26.38 2.83 14.32
N CYS A 39 -25.96 1.88 13.48
CA CYS A 39 -24.63 1.86 12.90
C CYS A 39 -24.45 3.01 11.89
N LYS A 40 -25.45 3.29 11.05
CA LYS A 40 -25.40 4.39 10.07
C LYS A 40 -25.34 5.75 10.75
N ASP A 41 -26.12 5.96 11.81
CA ASP A 41 -26.08 7.19 12.60
C ASP A 41 -24.69 7.41 13.21
N LEU A 42 -24.10 6.37 13.79
CA LEU A 42 -22.76 6.44 14.37
C LEU A 42 -21.67 6.70 13.33
N ILE A 43 -21.75 6.09 12.14
CA ILE A 43 -20.84 6.36 11.02
C ILE A 43 -20.95 7.82 10.59
N ALA A 44 -22.15 8.36 10.48
CA ALA A 44 -22.37 9.77 10.12
C ALA A 44 -21.78 10.71 11.18
N GLU A 45 -21.95 10.40 12.47
CA GLU A 45 -21.38 11.16 13.58
C GLU A 45 -19.85 11.15 13.52
N ILE A 46 -19.22 9.99 13.36
CA ILE A 46 -17.76 9.84 13.21
C ILE A 46 -17.23 10.68 12.04
N ARG A 47 -17.90 10.65 10.89
CA ARG A 47 -17.54 11.47 9.73
C ARG A 47 -17.61 12.96 10.01
N ASN A 48 -18.63 13.40 10.73
CA ASN A 48 -18.81 14.80 11.10
C ASN A 48 -17.73 15.26 12.10
N GLN A 49 -17.42 14.45 13.10
CA GLN A 49 -16.36 14.75 14.09
C GLN A 49 -14.99 14.84 13.39
N LYS A 50 -14.68 13.95 12.45
CA LYS A 50 -13.46 14.00 11.67
C LYS A 50 -13.38 15.24 10.78
N LYS A 51 -14.47 15.65 10.15
CA LYS A 51 -14.53 16.91 9.36
C LYS A 51 -14.31 18.14 10.25
N GLN A 52 -14.78 18.13 11.47
CA GLN A 52 -14.56 19.24 12.43
C GLN A 52 -13.13 19.25 12.98
N ALA A 53 -12.55 18.08 13.24
CA ALA A 53 -11.16 17.95 13.68
C ALA A 53 -10.16 18.34 12.58
N ALA A 54 -10.52 18.12 11.31
CA ALA A 54 -9.72 18.50 10.15
C ALA A 54 -9.80 20.00 9.79
N LYS A 55 -10.73 20.76 10.38
CA LYS A 55 -10.72 22.23 10.25
C LYS A 55 -9.54 22.75 11.08
N PRO A 56 -8.57 23.48 10.48
CA PRO A 56 -7.49 24.08 11.26
C PRO A 56 -8.13 24.99 12.30
N LYS A 57 -7.75 24.82 13.56
CA LYS A 57 -8.06 25.78 14.62
C LYS A 57 -7.31 27.08 14.28
N VAL A 58 -7.98 27.93 13.52
CA VAL A 58 -7.54 29.32 13.35
C VAL A 58 -7.88 30.03 14.63
N GLN A 59 -7.04 29.89 15.61
CA GLN A 59 -6.93 30.78 16.76
C GLN A 59 -5.67 30.40 17.56
N ASP A 60 -4.52 30.73 16.96
CA ASP A 60 -3.41 31.22 17.78
C ASP A 60 -2.90 32.50 17.13
N VAL A 61 -3.06 33.55 17.89
CA VAL A 61 -2.82 34.95 17.64
C VAL A 61 -1.45 35.12 17.00
N ILE A 62 -1.43 35.35 15.69
CA ILE A 62 -0.31 36.06 15.07
C ILE A 62 -0.54 37.55 15.35
N PRO A 63 0.39 38.29 16.00
CA PRO A 63 0.24 39.72 16.20
C PRO A 63 0.06 40.40 14.84
N SER A 64 -0.98 41.22 14.73
CA SER A 64 -1.47 41.87 13.51
C SER A 64 -0.52 42.93 12.92
N ASN A 65 0.79 42.79 13.00
CA ASN A 65 1.73 43.83 12.56
C ASN A 65 2.89 43.34 11.69
N ILE A 66 2.70 42.20 10.97
CA ILE A 66 3.58 41.88 9.85
C ILE A 66 2.71 41.83 8.61
N LEU A 67 2.52 42.99 7.97
CA LEU A 67 2.15 43.07 6.56
C LEU A 67 3.29 42.43 5.77
N VAL A 68 3.22 41.15 5.54
CA VAL A 68 4.07 40.45 4.57
C VAL A 68 3.52 40.82 3.21
N ASP A 69 4.20 41.76 2.53
CA ASP A 69 3.97 42.13 1.14
C ASP A 69 3.98 40.83 0.30
N PRO A 70 2.86 40.44 -0.34
CA PRO A 70 2.78 39.19 -1.11
C PRO A 70 3.78 39.14 -2.28
N ASP A 71 4.37 40.27 -2.66
CA ASP A 71 5.37 40.38 -3.75
C ASP A 71 6.82 40.17 -3.26
N LYS A 72 7.02 39.90 -1.94
CA LYS A 72 8.33 39.57 -1.37
C LYS A 72 8.45 38.06 -0.97
N LEU A 73 7.76 37.20 -1.64
CA LEU A 73 8.14 35.76 -1.64
C LEU A 73 9.50 35.66 -2.35
N ILE A 74 10.54 35.39 -1.59
CA ILE A 74 11.89 35.16 -2.11
C ILE A 74 11.79 34.02 -3.13
N PRO A 75 11.94 34.28 -4.45
CA PRO A 75 11.88 33.20 -5.43
C PRO A 75 13.14 32.35 -5.26
N GLY A 76 13.00 31.09 -4.85
CA GLY A 76 14.08 30.15 -5.02
C GLY A 76 14.60 29.42 -3.77
N VAL A 77 13.93 29.48 -2.62
CA VAL A 77 14.24 28.50 -1.57
C VAL A 77 13.55 27.20 -1.93
N LYS A 78 14.21 26.38 -2.77
CA LYS A 78 13.82 24.98 -2.91
C LYS A 78 13.84 24.34 -1.50
N PRO A 79 12.82 23.55 -1.12
CA PRO A 79 12.88 22.79 0.12
C PRO A 79 14.22 22.04 0.15
N LYS A 80 14.96 22.14 1.24
CA LYS A 80 16.24 21.46 1.39
C LYS A 80 15.98 19.95 1.20
N GLU A 81 16.57 19.36 0.18
CA GLU A 81 16.44 17.93 -0.04
C GLU A 81 16.95 17.18 1.19
N LYS A 82 16.12 16.29 1.72
CA LYS A 82 16.48 15.47 2.89
C LYS A 82 17.63 14.54 2.52
N THR A 83 18.56 14.42 3.43
CA THR A 83 19.64 13.44 3.29
C THR A 83 19.09 12.00 3.34
N PRO A 84 19.79 11.01 2.76
CA PRO A 84 19.39 9.61 2.87
C PRO A 84 19.16 9.15 4.31
N GLN A 85 19.97 9.63 5.24
CA GLN A 85 19.85 9.30 6.66
C GLN A 85 18.60 9.93 7.29
N GLU A 86 18.26 11.17 6.95
CA GLU A 86 17.02 11.80 7.41
C GLU A 86 15.78 11.06 6.91
N ARG A 87 15.78 10.65 5.63
CA ARG A 87 14.69 9.83 5.05
C ARG A 87 14.57 8.47 5.76
N LEU A 88 15.69 7.82 6.05
CA LEU A 88 15.70 6.54 6.75
C LEU A 88 15.16 6.67 8.18
N ASN A 89 15.54 7.73 8.90
CA ASN A 89 15.05 7.98 10.24
C ASN A 89 13.53 8.23 10.25
N GLU A 90 13.02 9.02 9.30
CA GLU A 90 11.59 9.27 9.14
C GLU A 90 10.82 7.98 8.80
N LEU A 91 11.32 7.19 7.84
CA LEU A 91 10.73 5.91 7.50
C LEU A 91 10.68 4.97 8.72
N THR A 92 11.81 4.84 9.44
CA THR A 92 11.89 3.97 10.61
C THR A 92 10.89 4.39 11.69
N HIS A 93 10.77 5.71 11.92
CA HIS A 93 9.79 6.24 12.86
C HIS A 93 8.35 5.94 12.41
N ALA A 94 8.03 6.20 11.15
CA ALA A 94 6.72 5.92 10.57
C ALA A 94 6.37 4.43 10.62
N LEU A 95 7.32 3.54 10.27
CA LEU A 95 7.14 2.08 10.36
C LEU A 95 6.81 1.65 11.80
N ASN A 96 7.56 2.15 12.79
CA ASN A 96 7.32 1.81 14.19
C ASN A 96 5.93 2.25 14.68
N GLN A 97 5.44 3.40 14.23
CA GLN A 97 4.08 3.84 14.52
C GLN A 97 3.04 2.98 13.80
N MET A 98 3.25 2.67 12.52
CA MET A 98 2.29 1.88 11.73
C MET A 98 2.18 0.43 12.20
N ARG A 99 3.29 -0.20 12.63
CA ARG A 99 3.34 -1.60 13.09
C ARG A 99 2.43 -1.89 14.27
N THR A 100 2.12 -0.88 15.08
CA THR A 100 1.20 -1.01 16.21
C THR A 100 -0.28 -0.98 15.81
N ALA A 101 -0.58 -0.58 14.57
CA ALA A 101 -1.96 -0.43 14.10
C ALA A 101 -2.50 -1.70 13.45
N THR A 102 -3.78 -1.99 13.66
CA THR A 102 -4.46 -3.19 13.12
C THR A 102 -4.45 -3.22 11.59
N ASN A 103 -4.46 -2.05 10.94
CA ASN A 103 -4.48 -1.89 9.48
C ASN A 103 -3.12 -1.43 8.93
N TYR A 104 -2.01 -1.83 9.57
CA TYR A 104 -0.68 -1.32 9.22
C TYR A 104 -0.30 -1.51 7.74
N LYS A 105 -0.68 -2.64 7.11
CA LYS A 105 -0.39 -2.92 5.69
C LYS A 105 -1.03 -1.88 4.77
N THR A 106 -2.27 -1.47 5.04
CA THR A 106 -2.97 -0.43 4.26
C THR A 106 -2.32 0.93 4.46
N ARG A 107 -1.98 1.26 5.72
CA ARG A 107 -1.27 2.51 6.04
C ARG A 107 0.10 2.58 5.38
N PHE A 108 0.82 1.48 5.38
CA PHE A 108 2.13 1.43 4.75
C PHE A 108 2.06 1.58 3.21
N LYS A 109 1.05 0.98 2.56
CA LYS A 109 0.81 1.19 1.13
C LYS A 109 0.51 2.67 0.81
N GLN A 110 -0.30 3.32 1.63
CA GLN A 110 -0.58 4.75 1.48
C GLN A 110 0.69 5.58 1.71
N TYR A 111 1.46 5.24 2.74
CA TYR A 111 2.73 5.90 3.01
C TYR A 111 3.70 5.82 1.82
N LEU A 112 3.83 4.65 1.18
CA LEU A 112 4.65 4.49 -0.03
C LEU A 112 4.13 5.35 -1.20
N ALA A 113 2.82 5.47 -1.36
CA ALA A 113 2.22 6.30 -2.40
C ALA A 113 2.48 7.81 -2.17
N ASP A 114 2.50 8.24 -0.90
CA ASP A 114 2.73 9.63 -0.51
C ASP A 114 4.24 9.99 -0.49
N HIS A 115 5.14 8.98 -0.54
CA HIS A 115 6.60 9.11 -0.45
C HIS A 115 7.31 8.49 -1.66
N PRO A 116 7.19 9.08 -2.87
CA PRO A 116 7.80 8.55 -4.09
C PRO A 116 9.34 8.54 -4.05
N GLU A 117 9.95 9.24 -3.11
CA GLU A 117 11.40 9.19 -2.83
C GLU A 117 11.85 7.87 -2.21
N ILE A 118 10.92 7.03 -1.75
CA ILE A 118 11.18 5.64 -1.33
C ILE A 118 11.10 4.77 -2.59
N ASP A 119 12.12 4.86 -3.41
CA ASP A 119 12.28 4.10 -4.63
C ASP A 119 12.98 2.74 -4.39
N GLU A 120 13.15 1.96 -5.45
CA GLU A 120 13.82 0.67 -5.39
C GLU A 120 15.26 0.79 -4.85
N ALA A 121 16.00 1.83 -5.25
CA ALA A 121 17.38 2.03 -4.80
C ALA A 121 17.44 2.32 -3.30
N PHE A 122 16.49 3.10 -2.79
CA PHE A 122 16.37 3.36 -1.36
C PHE A 122 16.01 2.08 -0.58
N ILE A 123 15.09 1.26 -1.11
CA ILE A 123 14.70 -0.02 -0.50
C ILE A 123 15.87 -0.99 -0.50
N ASP A 124 16.61 -1.08 -1.62
CA ASP A 124 17.78 -1.95 -1.75
C ASP A 124 18.86 -1.63 -0.71
N GLN A 125 19.13 -0.34 -0.48
CA GLN A 125 20.10 0.12 0.51
C GLN A 125 19.65 -0.15 1.95
N ASN A 126 18.36 -0.23 2.21
CA ASN A 126 17.78 -0.27 3.54
C ASN A 126 16.91 -1.51 3.78
N ILE A 127 17.10 -2.58 3.01
CA ILE A 127 16.24 -3.77 3.01
C ILE A 127 16.03 -4.38 4.41
N ALA A 128 17.05 -4.32 5.26
CA ALA A 128 17.02 -4.87 6.61
C ALA A 128 16.03 -4.17 7.56
N VAL A 129 15.54 -2.97 7.20
CA VAL A 129 14.56 -2.23 8.00
C VAL A 129 13.15 -2.79 7.81
N PHE A 130 12.88 -3.43 6.66
CA PHE A 130 11.57 -3.92 6.30
C PHE A 130 11.32 -5.34 6.81
N GLN A 131 10.15 -5.56 7.37
CA GLN A 131 9.65 -6.89 7.72
C GLN A 131 8.97 -7.56 6.52
N SER A 132 8.70 -8.87 6.60
CA SER A 132 8.05 -9.62 5.51
C SER A 132 6.73 -9.01 5.05
N GLY A 133 5.90 -8.53 5.97
CA GLY A 133 4.61 -7.91 5.63
C GLY A 133 4.72 -6.57 4.90
N GLU A 134 5.81 -5.82 5.14
CA GLU A 134 6.12 -4.59 4.42
C GLU A 134 6.69 -4.91 3.04
N LEU A 135 7.56 -5.91 2.93
CA LEU A 135 8.07 -6.40 1.64
C LEU A 135 6.94 -6.91 0.74
N GLU A 136 5.96 -7.63 1.30
CA GLU A 136 4.75 -7.99 0.56
C GLU A 136 4.00 -6.76 0.05
N SER A 137 3.86 -5.72 0.88
CA SER A 137 3.17 -4.50 0.49
C SER A 137 3.92 -3.74 -0.61
N ILE A 138 5.25 -3.70 -0.54
CA ILE A 138 6.12 -3.16 -1.59
C ILE A 138 5.89 -3.89 -2.91
N LEU A 139 5.91 -5.24 -2.91
CA LEU A 139 5.63 -6.06 -4.10
C LEU A 139 4.25 -5.75 -4.72
N MET A 140 3.26 -5.36 -3.91
CA MET A 140 1.91 -5.09 -4.40
C MET A 140 1.74 -3.71 -5.04
N VAL A 141 2.52 -2.71 -4.61
CA VAL A 141 2.31 -1.30 -5.01
C VAL A 141 3.42 -0.74 -5.90
N MET A 142 4.61 -1.32 -5.85
CA MET A 142 5.76 -0.88 -6.63
C MET A 142 6.08 -1.89 -7.74
N THR A 143 6.56 -1.39 -8.87
CA THR A 143 7.18 -2.23 -9.90
C THR A 143 8.68 -2.25 -9.65
N LEU A 144 9.20 -3.44 -9.39
CA LEU A 144 10.62 -3.67 -9.07
C LEU A 144 11.34 -4.27 -10.27
N SER A 145 12.63 -3.99 -10.38
CA SER A 145 13.48 -4.58 -11.42
C SER A 145 13.70 -6.08 -11.22
N GLU A 146 13.99 -6.80 -12.30
CA GLU A 146 14.34 -8.22 -12.20
C GLU A 146 15.62 -8.43 -11.37
N ASP A 147 16.57 -7.52 -11.43
CA ASP A 147 17.80 -7.59 -10.65
C ASP A 147 17.51 -7.52 -9.15
N PHE A 148 16.60 -6.65 -8.74
CA PHE A 148 16.14 -6.59 -7.35
C PHE A 148 15.40 -7.87 -6.95
N LEU A 149 14.47 -8.32 -7.79
CA LEU A 149 13.72 -9.56 -7.55
C LEU A 149 14.64 -10.78 -7.45
N ASP A 150 15.64 -10.91 -8.34
CA ASP A 150 16.66 -11.99 -8.31
C ASP A 150 17.46 -11.93 -7.01
N LYS A 151 17.94 -10.75 -6.64
CA LYS A 151 18.79 -10.53 -5.46
C LYS A 151 18.11 -10.95 -4.16
N TYR A 152 16.80 -10.69 -4.05
CA TYR A 152 16.03 -10.93 -2.82
C TYR A 152 15.02 -12.06 -2.94
N PHE A 153 15.05 -12.84 -4.02
CA PHE A 153 14.04 -13.85 -4.32
C PHE A 153 13.77 -14.81 -3.15
N SER A 154 14.80 -15.27 -2.46
CA SER A 154 14.68 -16.17 -1.31
C SER A 154 14.02 -15.56 -0.08
N SER A 155 13.97 -14.23 0.01
CA SER A 155 13.39 -13.48 1.13
C SER A 155 12.01 -12.92 0.80
N LEU A 156 11.61 -12.99 -0.46
CA LEU A 156 10.34 -12.49 -0.96
C LEU A 156 9.34 -13.64 -1.16
N ASP A 157 8.06 -13.32 -1.10
CA ASP A 157 6.98 -14.26 -1.38
C ASP A 157 6.84 -14.46 -2.90
N ALA A 158 7.18 -15.65 -3.38
CA ALA A 158 7.15 -16.02 -4.80
C ALA A 158 5.75 -15.88 -5.42
N ASP A 159 4.68 -16.16 -4.66
CA ASP A 159 3.30 -15.98 -5.12
C ASP A 159 2.94 -14.50 -5.29
N LYS A 160 3.48 -13.64 -4.43
CA LYS A 160 3.30 -12.18 -4.57
C LYS A 160 4.08 -11.64 -5.76
N ILE A 161 5.32 -12.10 -5.98
CA ILE A 161 6.07 -11.79 -7.20
C ILE A 161 5.25 -12.19 -8.43
N ALA A 162 4.77 -13.44 -8.47
CA ALA A 162 3.98 -13.96 -9.58
C ALA A 162 2.72 -13.11 -9.89
N ARG A 163 2.03 -12.62 -8.86
CA ARG A 163 0.77 -11.85 -9.01
C ARG A 163 0.99 -10.38 -9.35
N TYR A 164 2.00 -9.75 -8.75
CA TYR A 164 2.07 -8.29 -8.69
C TYR A 164 3.25 -7.70 -9.43
N GLN A 165 4.22 -8.51 -9.89
CA GLN A 165 5.37 -8.02 -10.60
C GLN A 165 5.32 -8.35 -12.10
N LEU A 166 5.98 -7.49 -12.89
CA LEU A 166 6.27 -7.76 -14.29
C LEU A 166 7.68 -8.32 -14.37
N PHE A 167 7.87 -9.40 -15.08
CA PHE A 167 9.16 -10.02 -15.27
C PHE A 167 9.22 -10.77 -16.62
N SER A 168 10.44 -11.06 -17.08
CA SER A 168 10.66 -11.76 -18.35
C SER A 168 10.40 -13.27 -18.23
N GLU A 169 10.20 -13.91 -19.36
CA GLU A 169 10.13 -15.37 -19.45
C GLU A 169 11.41 -16.04 -18.93
N LYS A 170 12.57 -15.39 -19.12
CA LYS A 170 13.86 -15.89 -18.62
C LYS A 170 13.89 -15.92 -17.09
N PHE A 171 13.39 -14.87 -16.47
CA PHE A 171 13.24 -14.82 -15.01
C PHE A 171 12.33 -15.94 -14.51
N PHE A 172 11.16 -16.11 -15.10
CA PHE A 172 10.23 -17.17 -14.74
C PHE A 172 10.84 -18.57 -14.90
N ILE A 173 11.50 -18.86 -16.04
CA ILE A 173 12.14 -20.15 -16.28
C ILE A 173 13.22 -20.43 -15.23
N ARG A 174 14.00 -19.41 -14.82
CA ARG A 174 15.03 -19.52 -13.78
C ARG A 174 14.43 -19.90 -12.42
N HIS A 175 13.32 -19.27 -12.07
CA HIS A 175 12.67 -19.44 -10.76
C HIS A 175 11.49 -20.42 -10.76
N TYR A 176 11.29 -21.15 -11.86
CA TYR A 176 10.13 -22.03 -12.05
C TYR A 176 9.88 -22.98 -10.88
N ALA A 177 10.93 -23.54 -10.28
CA ALA A 177 10.79 -24.50 -9.18
C ALA A 177 10.19 -23.89 -7.89
N GLN A 178 10.24 -22.56 -7.75
CA GLN A 178 9.76 -21.84 -6.56
C GLN A 178 8.50 -21.02 -6.83
N MET A 179 8.09 -20.86 -8.09
CA MET A 179 6.91 -20.12 -8.50
C MET A 179 5.78 -21.06 -8.91
N ASP A 180 4.55 -20.74 -8.49
CA ASP A 180 3.38 -21.45 -8.96
C ASP A 180 3.05 -21.01 -10.40
N ALA A 181 3.23 -21.93 -11.35
CA ALA A 181 2.98 -21.69 -12.76
C ALA A 181 1.51 -21.33 -13.06
N GLU A 182 0.55 -21.86 -12.30
CA GLU A 182 -0.87 -21.52 -12.46
C GLU A 182 -1.10 -20.08 -12.04
N ILE A 183 -0.52 -19.63 -10.94
CA ILE A 183 -0.61 -18.23 -10.51
C ILE A 183 -0.01 -17.30 -11.56
N VAL A 184 1.20 -17.60 -12.05
CA VAL A 184 1.87 -16.80 -13.08
C VAL A 184 1.01 -16.67 -14.33
N LEU A 185 0.43 -17.78 -14.82
CA LEU A 185 -0.33 -17.81 -16.06
C LEU A 185 -1.73 -17.18 -15.93
N THR A 186 -2.39 -17.33 -14.76
CA THR A 186 -3.81 -16.97 -14.62
C THR A 186 -4.05 -15.68 -13.85
N LYS A 187 -3.13 -15.29 -12.98
CA LYS A 187 -3.28 -14.16 -12.04
C LYS A 187 -2.14 -13.16 -12.11
N GLY A 188 -1.10 -13.48 -12.85
CA GLY A 188 0.07 -12.62 -13.01
C GLY A 188 -0.18 -11.43 -13.94
N LYS A 189 0.56 -10.35 -13.74
CA LYS A 189 0.51 -9.16 -14.61
C LYS A 189 1.02 -9.40 -16.03
N ASN A 190 1.78 -10.48 -16.25
CA ASN A 190 2.38 -10.80 -17.55
C ASN A 190 1.35 -11.29 -18.60
N ASP A 191 0.13 -11.63 -18.18
CA ASP A 191 -0.98 -12.11 -19.04
C ASP A 191 -0.56 -13.27 -19.98
N TRP A 192 0.30 -14.15 -19.51
CA TRP A 192 0.81 -15.28 -20.31
C TRP A 192 -0.19 -16.43 -20.49
N ARG A 193 -1.39 -16.30 -19.96
CA ARG A 193 -2.48 -17.23 -20.31
C ARG A 193 -2.82 -17.15 -21.80
N LYS A 194 -2.73 -15.96 -22.39
CA LYS A 194 -2.92 -15.76 -23.81
C LYS A 194 -1.70 -16.22 -24.59
N LYS A 195 -1.92 -17.00 -25.64
CA LYS A 195 -0.83 -17.57 -26.45
C LYS A 195 0.02 -16.49 -27.12
N GLU A 196 -0.61 -15.40 -27.54
CA GLU A 196 0.05 -14.27 -28.19
C GLU A 196 1.07 -13.55 -27.31
N ASN A 197 0.93 -13.67 -25.98
CA ASN A 197 1.83 -13.04 -25.00
C ASN A 197 2.98 -13.96 -24.57
N ARG A 198 3.07 -15.18 -25.12
CA ARG A 198 4.11 -16.16 -24.80
C ARG A 198 4.99 -16.43 -26.03
N SER A 199 6.30 -16.53 -25.79
CA SER A 199 7.19 -17.04 -26.84
C SER A 199 6.99 -18.53 -27.08
N THR A 200 7.43 -18.99 -28.23
CA THR A 200 7.51 -20.43 -28.54
C THR A 200 8.37 -21.18 -27.52
N GLN A 201 9.43 -20.53 -27.03
CA GLN A 201 10.33 -21.11 -26.02
C GLN A 201 9.61 -21.36 -24.71
N LEU A 202 8.82 -20.41 -24.23
CA LEU A 202 8.04 -20.58 -23.01
C LEU A 202 6.95 -21.65 -23.19
N ASP A 203 6.26 -21.68 -24.33
CA ASP A 203 5.25 -22.71 -24.64
C ASP A 203 5.85 -24.12 -24.56
N VAL A 204 7.00 -24.34 -25.20
CA VAL A 204 7.71 -25.63 -25.16
C VAL A 204 8.12 -26.00 -23.73
N PHE A 205 8.70 -25.02 -23.01
CA PHE A 205 9.12 -25.22 -21.62
C PHE A 205 7.95 -25.66 -20.73
N LEU A 206 6.82 -24.94 -20.79
CA LEU A 206 5.64 -25.23 -19.97
C LEU A 206 5.06 -26.64 -20.28
N ARG A 207 4.99 -27.02 -21.56
CA ARG A 207 4.55 -28.38 -21.95
C ARG A 207 5.49 -29.45 -21.44
N LEU A 208 6.80 -29.24 -21.49
CA LEU A 208 7.79 -30.19 -20.94
C LEU A 208 7.65 -30.33 -19.42
N LYS A 209 7.19 -29.27 -18.75
CA LYS A 209 6.89 -29.30 -17.30
C LYS A 209 5.49 -29.83 -16.96
N GLY A 210 4.71 -30.23 -17.98
CA GLY A 210 3.36 -30.80 -17.79
C GLY A 210 2.30 -29.76 -17.43
N VAL A 211 2.57 -28.47 -17.65
CA VAL A 211 1.60 -27.40 -17.39
C VAL A 211 0.53 -27.42 -18.48
N LYS A 212 -0.73 -27.45 -18.08
CA LYS A 212 -1.88 -27.37 -19.01
C LYS A 212 -2.05 -25.91 -19.46
N LEU A 213 -1.94 -25.67 -20.74
CA LEU A 213 -2.04 -24.36 -21.38
C LEU A 213 -3.42 -24.12 -22.00
#